data_851929cb1edd6910ca8dec484e378610
#
_entry.id   851929cb1edd6910ca8dec484e378610
#
_cell.length_a   1.000
_cell.length_b   1.000
_cell.length_c   1.000
_cell.angle_alpha   90.00
_cell.angle_beta   90.00
_cell.angle_gamma   90.00
#
_symmetry.space_group_name_H-M   'P 1'
#
loop_
_entity.id
_entity.type
_entity.pdbx_description
1 polymer ?
#
loop_
_entity_poly.entity_id
_entity_poly.type
_entity_poly.pdbx_seq_one_letter_code
_entity_poly.pdbx_strand_id
1 'polypeptide(L)'
;MVTSRAVNLGLQLAAIKNVLPEAQGTVRAGELRCTAVLQPTPASRQYTARVTYRHRRAPRVAVLGPPLALHPGATSLPHVYSNGDLCLYLPGEWKESMLLAATILPWASQWLLYYELWLITGHWMGTGHDHPVAGSASRH
;
A
#
# COMPACT_ATOMS: atom_id res chain seq x y z
N MET A 1 -16.51 24.05 14.63
CA MET A 1 -16.24 23.21 13.50
C MET A 1 -14.92 22.47 13.68
N VAL A 2 -14.91 21.22 13.42
CA VAL A 2 -13.70 20.41 13.56
C VAL A 2 -13.13 20.16 12.17
N THR A 3 -11.88 20.49 11.98
CA THR A 3 -11.18 20.23 10.75
C THR A 3 -10.26 19.05 10.96
N SER A 4 -10.33 18.09 10.06
CA SER A 4 -9.40 16.96 10.09
C SER A 4 -7.99 17.52 9.95
N ARG A 5 -7.11 17.02 10.80
CA ARG A 5 -5.71 17.43 10.76
C ARG A 5 -4.86 16.31 10.22
N ALA A 6 -3.84 16.71 9.47
CA ALA A 6 -2.84 15.75 9.05
C ALA A 6 -2.17 15.15 10.28
N VAL A 7 -1.98 13.85 10.27
CA VAL A 7 -1.23 13.19 11.30
C VAL A 7 0.25 13.55 11.13
N ASN A 8 0.88 13.92 12.22
CA ASN A 8 2.30 14.22 12.24
C ASN A 8 3.12 13.05 11.68
N LEU A 9 4.14 13.34 10.89
CA LEU A 9 4.93 12.28 10.25
C LEU A 9 5.61 11.37 11.25
N GLY A 10 6.07 11.91 12.38
CA GLY A 10 6.65 11.09 13.43
C GLY A 10 5.66 10.11 14.01
N LEU A 11 4.42 10.54 14.20
CA LEU A 11 3.36 9.66 14.67
C LEU A 11 3.01 8.62 13.61
N GLN A 12 3.02 8.99 12.35
CA GLN A 12 2.80 8.02 11.27
C GLN A 12 3.83 6.91 11.35
N LEU A 13 5.10 7.27 11.49
CA LEU A 13 6.16 6.27 11.57
C LEU A 13 6.05 5.43 12.83
N ALA A 14 5.74 6.06 13.96
CA ALA A 14 5.58 5.34 15.22
C ALA A 14 4.43 4.33 15.13
N ALA A 15 3.33 4.69 14.49
CA ALA A 15 2.21 3.79 14.32
C ALA A 15 2.59 2.60 13.43
N ILE A 16 3.37 2.84 12.38
CA ILE A 16 3.85 1.75 11.52
C ILE A 16 4.72 0.79 12.35
N LYS A 17 5.65 1.31 13.13
CA LYS A 17 6.53 0.48 13.94
C LYS A 17 5.78 -0.26 15.05
N ASN A 18 4.65 0.29 15.48
CA ASN A 18 3.83 -0.38 16.49
C ASN A 18 3.20 -1.64 15.93
N VAL A 19 2.74 -1.64 14.68
CA VAL A 19 2.12 -2.82 14.07
C VAL A 19 3.13 -3.71 13.36
N LEU A 20 4.24 -3.15 12.92
CA LEU A 20 5.32 -3.88 12.25
C LEU A 20 6.64 -3.50 12.94
N PRO A 21 6.96 -4.15 14.07
CA PRO A 21 8.16 -3.75 14.84
C PRO A 21 9.47 -3.84 14.06
N GLU A 22 9.52 -4.66 13.01
CA GLU A 22 10.71 -4.79 12.18
C GLU A 22 10.83 -3.69 11.14
N ALA A 23 9.81 -2.86 10.98
CA ALA A 23 9.86 -1.78 10.00
C ALA A 23 10.96 -0.80 10.34
N GLN A 24 11.63 -0.29 9.31
CA GLN A 24 12.69 0.69 9.45
C GLN A 24 12.36 1.91 8.64
N GLY A 25 12.52 3.07 9.24
CA GLY A 25 12.19 4.28 8.52
C GLY A 25 12.74 5.52 9.18
N THR A 26 12.63 6.61 8.44
CA THR A 26 13.08 7.92 8.90
C THR A 26 12.05 8.96 8.49
N VAL A 27 12.06 10.07 9.24
CA VAL A 27 11.37 11.29 8.84
C VAL A 27 12.45 12.35 8.73
N ARG A 28 12.69 12.82 7.51
CA ARG A 28 13.74 13.80 7.24
C ARG A 28 13.27 14.78 6.19
N ALA A 29 13.55 16.05 6.42
CA ALA A 29 13.21 17.10 5.44
C ALA A 29 11.75 17.01 4.97
N GLY A 30 10.84 16.76 5.90
CA GLY A 30 9.42 16.70 5.59
C GLY A 30 8.97 15.44 4.87
N GLU A 31 9.81 14.42 4.80
CA GLU A 31 9.45 13.17 4.14
C GLU A 31 9.60 11.98 5.06
N LEU A 32 8.56 11.16 5.11
CA LEU A 32 8.60 9.85 5.73
C LEU A 32 8.99 8.82 4.67
N ARG A 33 9.98 8.00 5.00
CA ARG A 33 10.39 6.89 4.15
C ARG A 33 10.58 5.68 5.03
N CYS A 34 9.85 4.61 4.74
CA CYS A 34 9.83 3.44 5.61
C CYS A 34 9.82 2.18 4.76
N THR A 35 10.63 1.20 5.16
CA THR A 35 10.57 -0.13 4.56
C THR A 35 9.99 -1.10 5.56
N ALA A 36 9.18 -2.01 5.07
CA ALA A 36 8.50 -2.99 5.91
C ALA A 36 8.34 -4.27 5.10
N VAL A 37 8.26 -5.40 5.83
CA VAL A 37 8.00 -6.67 5.20
C VAL A 37 6.50 -6.95 5.32
N LEU A 38 5.89 -7.27 4.18
CA LEU A 38 4.48 -7.60 4.10
C LEU A 38 4.34 -9.05 3.66
N GLN A 39 3.41 -9.75 4.28
CA GLN A 39 3.10 -11.14 3.95
C GLN A 39 1.59 -11.27 3.99
N PRO A 40 0.92 -11.26 2.80
CA PRO A 40 -0.55 -11.18 2.78
C PRO A 40 -1.24 -12.34 3.46
N THR A 41 -0.67 -13.55 3.38
CA THR A 41 -1.20 -14.72 4.10
C THR A 41 -0.03 -15.49 4.69
N PRO A 42 -0.29 -16.37 5.67
CA PRO A 42 0.79 -17.19 6.22
C PRO A 42 1.50 -18.07 5.19
N ALA A 43 0.83 -18.38 4.09
CA ALA A 43 1.43 -19.17 3.02
C ALA A 43 2.09 -18.33 1.94
N SER A 44 1.95 -17.01 2.02
CA SER A 44 2.50 -16.11 1.02
C SER A 44 4.00 -15.93 1.21
N ARG A 45 4.64 -15.45 0.14
CA ARG A 45 6.01 -14.97 0.25
C ARG A 45 6.04 -13.69 1.08
N GLN A 46 7.21 -13.34 1.54
CA GLN A 46 7.43 -12.06 2.20
C GLN A 46 7.94 -11.06 1.17
N TYR A 47 7.36 -9.87 1.19
CA TYR A 47 7.70 -8.81 0.27
C TYR A 47 8.24 -7.64 1.06
N THR A 48 9.33 -7.05 0.61
CA THR A 48 9.83 -5.81 1.17
C THR A 48 9.21 -4.67 0.40
N ALA A 49 8.48 -3.82 1.10
CA ALA A 49 7.82 -2.66 0.51
C ALA A 49 8.39 -1.38 1.09
N ARG A 50 8.42 -0.34 0.30
CA ARG A 50 8.80 0.99 0.75
C ARG A 50 7.62 1.93 0.66
N VAL A 51 7.30 2.58 1.77
CA VAL A 51 6.30 3.62 1.84
C VAL A 51 7.01 4.96 1.83
N THR A 52 6.57 5.86 0.97
CA THR A 52 7.10 7.23 0.89
C THR A 52 5.94 8.18 1.01
N TYR A 53 6.05 9.16 1.90
CA TYR A 53 4.95 10.08 2.15
C TYR A 53 5.43 11.46 2.55
N ARG A 54 4.81 12.48 1.96
CA ARG A 54 4.92 13.87 2.35
C ARG A 54 3.51 14.42 2.53
N HIS A 55 3.34 15.37 3.45
CA HIS A 55 2.04 16.04 3.56
C HIS A 55 1.68 16.67 2.22
N ARG A 56 0.40 16.70 1.92
CA ARG A 56 -0.17 17.25 0.69
C ARG A 56 0.16 16.43 -0.55
N ARG A 57 0.77 15.28 -0.38
CA ARG A 57 1.06 14.37 -1.46
C ARG A 57 0.44 13.02 -1.16
N ALA A 58 0.14 12.28 -2.21
CA ALA A 58 -0.36 10.93 -2.04
C ALA A 58 0.74 10.02 -1.52
N PRO A 59 0.47 9.18 -0.52
CA PRO A 59 1.43 8.17 -0.12
C PRO A 59 1.70 7.21 -1.27
N ARG A 60 2.95 6.77 -1.39
CA ARG A 60 3.36 5.86 -2.45
C ARG A 60 3.95 4.60 -1.84
N VAL A 61 3.70 3.48 -2.49
CA VAL A 61 4.24 2.19 -2.07
C VAL A 61 4.88 1.52 -3.27
N ALA A 62 6.11 1.07 -3.09
CA ALA A 62 6.82 0.29 -4.09
C ALA A 62 7.26 -1.02 -3.47
N VAL A 63 7.21 -2.11 -4.23
CA VAL A 63 7.75 -3.39 -3.79
C VAL A 63 9.20 -3.43 -4.20
N LEU A 64 10.09 -3.51 -3.21
CA LEU A 64 11.52 -3.53 -3.46
C LEU A 64 12.03 -4.92 -3.79
N GLY A 65 11.36 -5.95 -3.31
CA GLY A 65 11.75 -7.33 -3.60
C GLY A 65 10.89 -8.33 -2.87
N PRO A 66 10.81 -9.56 -3.36
CA PRO A 66 11.42 -10.01 -4.62
C PRO A 66 10.75 -9.35 -5.83
N PRO A 67 11.40 -9.36 -7.01
CA PRO A 67 10.80 -8.78 -8.21
C PRO A 67 9.44 -9.41 -8.47
N LEU A 68 8.48 -8.59 -8.84
CA LEU A 68 7.15 -9.07 -9.17
C LEU A 68 7.17 -9.70 -10.56
N ALA A 69 6.56 -10.87 -10.67
CA ALA A 69 6.54 -11.64 -11.92
C ALA A 69 5.29 -11.32 -12.70
N LEU A 70 5.27 -11.76 -13.95
CA LEU A 70 4.09 -11.63 -14.80
C LEU A 70 3.41 -12.98 -14.96
N HIS A 71 2.08 -12.95 -15.00
CA HIS A 71 1.30 -14.12 -15.40
C HIS A 71 1.70 -14.48 -16.83
N PRO A 72 1.83 -15.76 -17.17
CA PRO A 72 2.16 -16.16 -18.54
C PRO A 72 1.23 -15.51 -19.55
N GLY A 73 1.81 -14.87 -20.56
CA GLY A 73 1.05 -14.15 -21.56
C GLY A 73 0.78 -12.70 -21.26
N ALA A 74 1.00 -12.26 -20.02
CA ALA A 74 0.82 -10.86 -19.67
C ALA A 74 2.04 -10.06 -20.08
N THR A 75 1.82 -8.81 -20.48
CA THR A 75 2.89 -7.91 -20.88
C THR A 75 3.23 -6.90 -19.81
N SER A 76 2.39 -6.77 -18.77
CA SER A 76 2.62 -5.81 -17.69
C SER A 76 1.84 -6.23 -16.47
N LEU A 77 2.22 -5.67 -15.32
CA LEU A 77 1.50 -5.87 -14.08
C LEU A 77 0.22 -5.04 -14.09
N PRO A 78 -0.90 -5.60 -13.60
CA PRO A 78 -2.10 -4.79 -13.41
C PRO A 78 -1.94 -3.86 -12.21
N HIS A 79 -2.68 -2.77 -12.22
CA HIS A 79 -2.84 -1.88 -11.07
C HIS A 79 -1.51 -1.39 -10.49
N VAL A 80 -0.62 -0.97 -11.37
CA VAL A 80 0.58 -0.22 -11.01
C VAL A 80 0.64 1.03 -11.86
N TYR A 81 1.26 2.07 -11.31
CA TYR A 81 1.54 3.28 -12.07
C TYR A 81 2.76 3.05 -12.96
N SER A 82 2.98 3.96 -13.91
CA SER A 82 4.09 3.83 -14.85
C SER A 82 5.46 3.80 -14.15
N ASN A 83 5.55 4.39 -12.96
CA ASN A 83 6.80 4.37 -12.19
C ASN A 83 6.97 3.11 -11.35
N GLY A 84 5.99 2.18 -11.38
CA GLY A 84 6.05 0.94 -10.61
C GLY A 84 5.41 0.99 -9.25
N ASP A 85 4.95 2.16 -8.80
CA ASP A 85 4.24 2.24 -7.52
C ASP A 85 2.90 1.52 -7.63
N LEU A 86 2.48 0.93 -6.50
CA LEU A 86 1.22 0.21 -6.46
C LEU A 86 0.04 1.17 -6.50
N CYS A 87 -0.98 0.80 -7.26
CA CYS A 87 -2.21 1.56 -7.36
C CYS A 87 -3.17 1.05 -6.29
N LEU A 88 -3.19 1.70 -5.15
CA LEU A 88 -3.87 1.19 -3.96
C LEU A 88 -5.23 1.81 -3.71
N TYR A 89 -5.52 2.98 -4.26
CA TYR A 89 -6.76 3.70 -3.96
C TYR A 89 -7.03 4.73 -5.02
N LEU A 90 -8.29 5.18 -5.06
CA LEU A 90 -8.70 6.25 -5.97
C LEU A 90 -8.42 7.60 -5.33
N PRO A 91 -8.25 8.64 -6.15
CA PRO A 91 -8.10 10.00 -5.60
C PRO A 91 -9.21 10.32 -4.62
N GLY A 92 -8.83 10.88 -3.48
CA GLY A 92 -9.78 11.26 -2.45
C GLY A 92 -10.11 10.17 -1.44
N GLU A 93 -9.74 8.94 -1.70
CA GLU A 93 -9.99 7.86 -0.74
C GLU A 93 -9.06 7.91 0.46
N TRP A 94 -7.86 8.43 0.28
CA TRP A 94 -6.92 8.54 1.39
C TRP A 94 -6.82 10.00 1.84
N LYS A 95 -6.81 10.21 3.14
CA LYS A 95 -6.76 11.53 3.73
C LYS A 95 -5.63 11.63 4.72
N GLU A 96 -5.09 12.83 4.88
CA GLU A 96 -3.95 13.07 5.77
C GLU A 96 -4.26 12.79 7.23
N SER A 97 -5.53 12.73 7.58
CA SER A 97 -5.94 12.37 8.94
C SER A 97 -5.92 10.87 9.19
N MET A 98 -5.70 10.06 8.16
CA MET A 98 -5.64 8.62 8.29
C MET A 98 -4.24 8.17 8.66
N LEU A 99 -4.16 7.05 9.39
CA LEU A 99 -2.88 6.43 9.69
C LEU A 99 -2.46 5.55 8.51
N LEU A 100 -1.23 5.71 8.06
CA LEU A 100 -0.66 4.83 7.04
C LEU A 100 -0.72 3.38 7.49
N ALA A 101 -0.48 3.14 8.79
CA ALA A 101 -0.48 1.79 9.34
C ALA A 101 -1.85 1.13 9.27
N ALA A 102 -2.92 1.91 9.29
CA ALA A 102 -4.28 1.38 9.27
C ALA A 102 -4.90 1.34 7.89
N THR A 103 -4.29 1.97 6.91
CA THR A 103 -4.85 2.07 5.56
C THR A 103 -3.86 1.59 4.52
N ILE A 104 -2.80 2.33 4.29
CA ILE A 104 -1.86 2.05 3.21
C ILE A 104 -1.22 0.67 3.37
N LEU A 105 -0.80 0.30 4.57
CA LEU A 105 -0.17 -1.01 4.77
C LEU A 105 -1.15 -2.17 4.55
N PRO A 106 -2.35 -2.17 5.14
CA PRO A 106 -3.31 -3.22 4.82
C PRO A 106 -3.71 -3.23 3.34
N TRP A 107 -3.85 -2.07 2.72
CA TRP A 107 -4.21 -2.01 1.29
C TRP A 107 -3.09 -2.58 0.43
N ALA A 108 -1.83 -2.34 0.79
CA ALA A 108 -0.70 -2.92 0.07
C ALA A 108 -0.67 -4.44 0.23
N SER A 109 -0.94 -4.96 1.43
CA SER A 109 -1.04 -6.40 1.63
C SER A 109 -2.16 -7.00 0.80
N GLN A 110 -3.30 -6.33 0.73
CA GLN A 110 -4.41 -6.80 -0.09
C GLN A 110 -4.03 -6.81 -1.57
N TRP A 111 -3.33 -5.77 -2.02
CA TRP A 111 -2.84 -5.72 -3.39
C TRP A 111 -1.94 -6.93 -3.68
N LEU A 112 -1.04 -7.26 -2.75
CA LEU A 112 -0.15 -8.39 -2.92
C LEU A 112 -0.91 -9.72 -2.97
N LEU A 113 -1.97 -9.85 -2.19
CA LEU A 113 -2.82 -11.04 -2.28
C LEU A 113 -3.45 -11.17 -3.66
N TYR A 114 -4.02 -10.08 -4.17
CA TYR A 114 -4.61 -10.09 -5.50
C TYR A 114 -3.54 -10.37 -6.57
N TYR A 115 -2.33 -9.87 -6.38
CA TYR A 115 -1.22 -10.17 -7.27
C TYR A 115 -0.91 -11.67 -7.29
N GLU A 116 -0.86 -12.31 -6.12
CA GLU A 116 -0.59 -13.74 -6.06
C GLU A 116 -1.68 -14.55 -6.76
N LEU A 117 -2.93 -14.17 -6.55
CA LEU A 117 -4.04 -14.83 -7.23
C LEU A 117 -3.98 -14.59 -8.74
N TRP A 118 -3.63 -13.39 -9.15
CA TRP A 118 -3.48 -13.07 -10.56
C TRP A 118 -2.37 -13.86 -11.23
N LEU A 119 -1.26 -14.08 -10.54
CA LEU A 119 -0.19 -14.90 -11.09
C LEU A 119 -0.67 -16.31 -11.45
N ILE A 120 -1.58 -16.84 -10.66
CA ILE A 120 -2.08 -18.20 -10.86
C ILE A 120 -3.21 -18.22 -11.90
N THR A 121 -4.14 -17.30 -11.78
CA THR A 121 -5.40 -17.36 -12.53
C THR A 121 -5.41 -16.50 -13.78
N GLY A 122 -4.56 -15.49 -13.84
CA GLY A 122 -4.64 -14.50 -14.91
C GLY A 122 -5.73 -13.46 -14.71
N HIS A 123 -6.47 -13.55 -13.61
CA HIS A 123 -7.57 -12.63 -13.30
C HIS A 123 -7.27 -11.85 -12.04
N TRP A 124 -7.54 -10.55 -12.09
CA TRP A 124 -7.43 -9.71 -10.91
C TRP A 124 -8.73 -9.80 -10.14
N MET A 125 -8.68 -10.37 -8.94
CA MET A 125 -9.87 -10.70 -8.16
C MET A 125 -10.54 -9.49 -7.54
N GLY A 126 -9.81 -8.39 -7.39
CA GLY A 126 -10.40 -7.16 -6.88
C GLY A 126 -10.46 -6.14 -7.98
N THR A 127 -10.94 -4.93 -7.63
CA THR A 127 -10.94 -3.81 -8.57
C THR A 127 -9.60 -3.07 -8.57
N GLY A 128 -8.71 -3.43 -7.64
CA GLY A 128 -7.48 -2.69 -7.41
C GLY A 128 -7.67 -1.56 -6.44
N HIS A 129 -8.90 -1.18 -6.17
CA HIS A 129 -9.24 -0.08 -5.27
C HIS A 129 -10.29 -0.48 -4.27
N ASP A 130 -10.60 -1.77 -4.17
CA ASP A 130 -11.54 -2.25 -3.18
C ASP A 130 -10.89 -2.25 -1.82
N HIS A 131 -11.57 -1.66 -0.87
CA HIS A 131 -11.11 -1.64 0.51
C HIS A 131 -12.25 -2.09 1.40
N PRO A 132 -11.95 -2.75 2.51
CA PRO A 132 -12.97 -3.21 3.43
C PRO A 132 -13.48 -2.05 4.29
N VAL A 133 -14.08 -1.06 3.65
CA VAL A 133 -14.64 0.09 4.35
C VAL A 133 -16.10 0.25 3.99
N ALA A 134 -16.83 0.86 4.92
CA ALA A 134 -18.23 1.12 4.70
C ALA A 134 -18.42 1.97 3.45
N GLY A 135 -19.43 1.63 2.67
CA GLY A 135 -19.74 2.38 1.47
C GLY A 135 -18.84 2.05 0.29
N SER A 136 -17.90 1.15 0.47
CA SER A 136 -17.07 0.70 -0.63
C SER A 136 -17.87 -0.23 -1.51
N ALA A 137 -18.73 0.33 -2.30
CA ALA A 137 -19.49 -0.47 -3.23
C ALA A 137 -18.58 -1.08 -4.25
N SER A 138 -19.04 -2.17 -4.81
CA SER A 138 -18.34 -2.79 -5.90
C SER A 138 -18.14 -1.78 -7.03
N ARG A 139 -16.95 -1.69 -7.52
CA ARG A 139 -16.61 -0.78 -8.60
C ARG A 139 -15.96 -1.51 -9.72
N HIS A 140 -16.14 -0.98 -10.87
CA HIS A 140 -15.66 -1.67 -12.05
C HIS A 140 -14.90 -0.77 -12.96
#